data_00f21bf480c222f62de1c79ce778ffa9
#
_entry.id   00f21bf480c222f62de1c79ce778ffa9
#
_cell.length_a   1.000
_cell.length_b   1.000
_cell.length_c   1.000
_cell.angle_alpha   90.00
_cell.angle_beta   90.00
_cell.angle_gamma   90.00
#
_symmetry.space_group_name_H-M   'P 1'
#
loop_
_entity.id
_entity.type
_entity.pdbx_description
1 polymer ?
#
loop_
_entity_poly.entity_id
_entity_poly.type
_entity_poly.pdbx_seq_one_letter_code
_entity_poly.pdbx_strand_id
1 'polypeptide(L)'
;MATQKKFDFKIFALIGVVAIAVIAAIIVNLSSENYSATKVEGTISTDNGDLKINWDRYETFNIELEDSLVISKSGTYHLTGTIENGYIAIKLDSDGVVRLVLDNVTITNSNGPAIACYSGDDLVIELIGENQLSDGTSYSADYDEDVTGAIYSKADLTFQGEGNLNLVANYQDGIVGKDDVKFNSGTYLITANDDGIRGKDSVYIVDGDFTISSVADAVKSTNETDPGKGFILVEKGNFNIVASAKGIKATNSILIYSGNFMIDSYDDAIHSNNYVGIIDGDFTIKSGDDGIHADKELIIDGGNVKINQSYEGIEAQAITINGGGISIVSSDDGMNAGGGADSSANNRKGAGAFDADTSCAITINDGKVYVNASGDGIDSNGYLYFNGGTVTVDGPTNNGNGALDAGAGIIMNGGTVIAVGASGMAETLGNNSTVYNVSIYFSSVQAAKTTVEIKDSSDKIVISHTSAKTFDHVSAGASSFVPGETYTVYVNGTKYQSFTISSIITTVGNTNLNQNNRPGGMR
;
A
#
# COMPACT_ATOMS: atom_id res chain seq x y z
N MET A 1 -9.06 65.01 33.10
CA MET A 1 -9.23 63.65 33.67
C MET A 1 -9.51 62.69 32.56
N ALA A 2 -8.53 61.91 32.18
CA ALA A 2 -8.64 60.89 31.13
C ALA A 2 -8.84 59.52 31.80
N THR A 3 -9.99 58.91 31.59
CA THR A 3 -10.35 57.60 32.11
C THR A 3 -9.66 56.52 31.25
N GLN A 4 -8.64 55.85 31.79
CA GLN A 4 -8.04 54.66 31.21
C GLN A 4 -9.05 53.49 31.27
N LYS A 5 -9.51 53.00 30.10
CA LYS A 5 -10.22 51.74 30.00
C LYS A 5 -9.22 50.61 30.26
N LYS A 6 -9.40 49.83 31.31
CA LYS A 6 -8.71 48.56 31.52
C LYS A 6 -9.15 47.61 30.42
N PHE A 7 -8.22 47.22 29.58
CA PHE A 7 -8.40 46.13 28.61
C PHE A 7 -8.46 44.80 29.35
N ASP A 8 -9.52 44.04 29.13
CA ASP A 8 -9.74 42.74 29.79
C ASP A 8 -8.96 41.65 29.09
N PHE A 9 -7.81 41.28 29.64
CA PHE A 9 -6.87 40.28 29.13
C PHE A 9 -7.50 38.88 28.96
N LYS A 10 -8.61 38.59 29.64
CA LYS A 10 -9.33 37.32 29.54
C LYS A 10 -10.07 37.17 28.21
N ILE A 11 -10.52 38.26 27.59
CA ILE A 11 -11.20 38.22 26.29
C ILE A 11 -10.20 37.92 25.17
N PHE A 12 -8.98 38.46 25.25
CA PHE A 12 -7.94 38.17 24.28
C PHE A 12 -7.40 36.72 24.37
N ALA A 13 -7.30 36.17 25.58
CA ALA A 13 -6.93 34.78 25.79
C ALA A 13 -8.01 33.83 25.24
N LEU A 14 -9.29 34.16 25.41
CA LEU A 14 -10.41 33.36 24.89
C LEU A 14 -10.49 33.43 23.35
N ILE A 15 -10.26 34.58 22.74
CA ILE A 15 -10.23 34.76 21.29
C ILE A 15 -9.01 34.01 20.69
N GLY A 16 -7.87 34.05 21.37
CA GLY A 16 -6.66 33.30 20.95
C GLY A 16 -6.86 31.79 20.95
N VAL A 17 -7.49 31.25 22.01
CA VAL A 17 -7.79 29.82 22.12
C VAL A 17 -8.83 29.38 21.09
N VAL A 18 -9.86 30.18 20.85
CA VAL A 18 -10.86 29.89 19.80
C VAL A 18 -10.25 29.99 18.40
N ALA A 19 -9.37 30.98 18.16
CA ALA A 19 -8.67 31.06 16.87
C ALA A 19 -7.72 29.88 16.64
N ILE A 20 -7.00 29.43 17.66
CA ILE A 20 -6.13 28.23 17.57
C ILE A 20 -6.99 26.96 17.37
N ALA A 21 -8.12 26.84 18.08
CA ALA A 21 -9.03 25.72 17.90
C ALA A 21 -9.69 25.70 16.50
N VAL A 22 -10.02 26.88 15.95
CA VAL A 22 -10.57 27.01 14.60
C VAL A 22 -9.50 26.75 13.55
N ILE A 23 -8.26 27.20 13.76
CA ILE A 23 -7.13 26.90 12.87
C ILE A 23 -6.79 25.40 12.94
N ALA A 24 -6.77 24.80 14.14
CA ALA A 24 -6.57 23.36 14.29
C ALA A 24 -7.72 22.55 13.66
N ALA A 25 -8.98 22.99 13.81
CA ALA A 25 -10.13 22.36 13.16
C ALA A 25 -10.11 22.55 11.62
N ILE A 26 -9.61 23.69 11.12
CA ILE A 26 -9.41 23.92 9.70
C ILE A 26 -8.24 23.07 9.18
N ILE A 27 -7.14 22.93 9.92
CA ILE A 27 -6.01 22.07 9.55
C ILE A 27 -6.42 20.59 9.60
N VAL A 28 -7.19 20.17 10.61
CA VAL A 28 -7.73 18.80 10.69
C VAL A 28 -8.76 18.55 9.59
N ASN A 29 -9.66 19.51 9.28
CA ASN A 29 -10.57 19.37 8.14
C ASN A 29 -9.83 19.48 6.79
N LEU A 30 -8.81 20.34 6.66
CA LEU A 30 -7.99 20.38 5.45
C LEU A 30 -7.14 19.11 5.29
N SER A 31 -6.73 18.47 6.38
CA SER A 31 -6.05 17.17 6.32
C SER A 31 -7.03 16.01 6.07
N SER A 32 -8.24 16.05 6.61
CA SER A 32 -9.25 15.01 6.39
C SER A 32 -10.02 15.17 5.06
N GLU A 33 -10.19 16.38 4.54
CA GLU A 33 -10.78 16.61 3.21
C GLU A 33 -9.80 16.39 2.05
N ASN A 34 -8.49 16.38 2.30
CA ASN A 34 -7.49 16.12 1.27
C ASN A 34 -7.22 14.63 1.02
N TYR A 35 -7.77 13.75 1.84
CA TYR A 35 -7.70 12.29 1.66
C TYR A 35 -8.97 11.68 1.08
N SER A 36 -9.96 12.50 0.74
CA SER A 36 -11.03 12.01 -0.11
C SER A 36 -10.46 11.72 -1.50
N ALA A 37 -11.04 10.77 -2.18
CA ALA A 37 -10.79 10.34 -3.56
C ALA A 37 -10.56 11.46 -4.61
N THR A 38 -10.48 12.72 -4.20
CA THR A 38 -10.22 13.90 -5.03
C THR A 38 -8.75 14.09 -5.43
N LYS A 39 -7.80 13.32 -4.87
CA LYS A 39 -6.41 13.30 -5.38
C LYS A 39 -6.17 12.29 -6.51
N VAL A 40 -7.08 11.37 -6.72
CA VAL A 40 -7.14 10.61 -7.96
C VAL A 40 -7.53 11.59 -9.05
N GLU A 41 -6.76 11.72 -10.12
CA GLU A 41 -7.15 12.53 -11.28
C GLU A 41 -8.49 11.99 -11.83
N GLY A 42 -9.58 12.61 -11.46
CA GLY A 42 -10.94 12.17 -11.68
C GLY A 42 -11.60 11.71 -10.37
N THR A 43 -12.84 12.04 -10.20
CA THR A 43 -13.63 11.54 -9.07
C THR A 43 -13.76 10.03 -9.23
N ILE A 44 -13.31 9.23 -8.24
CA ILE A 44 -13.71 7.82 -8.19
C ILE A 44 -15.23 7.82 -8.08
N SER A 45 -15.90 7.55 -9.18
CA SER A 45 -17.35 7.40 -9.20
C SER A 45 -17.65 5.94 -8.93
N THR A 46 -17.90 5.60 -7.68
CA THR A 46 -18.53 4.33 -7.37
C THR A 46 -19.99 4.45 -7.75
N ASP A 47 -20.37 3.96 -8.92
CA ASP A 47 -21.79 3.87 -9.24
C ASP A 47 -22.42 2.77 -8.38
N ASN A 48 -23.23 3.19 -7.42
CA ASN A 48 -24.05 2.30 -6.61
C ASN A 48 -25.39 2.00 -7.30
N GLY A 49 -25.45 2.11 -8.63
CA GLY A 49 -26.67 1.92 -9.42
C GLY A 49 -27.39 0.62 -9.11
N ASP A 50 -26.64 -0.47 -9.08
CA ASP A 50 -27.12 -1.83 -8.81
C ASP A 50 -27.76 -2.00 -7.41
N LEU A 51 -27.25 -1.31 -6.38
CA LEU A 51 -27.85 -1.31 -5.03
C LEU A 51 -29.20 -0.59 -4.99
N LYS A 52 -29.54 0.20 -6.01
CA LYS A 52 -30.81 0.94 -6.13
C LYS A 52 -31.82 0.25 -7.02
N ILE A 53 -31.47 -0.89 -7.62
CA ILE A 53 -32.39 -1.65 -8.47
C ILE A 53 -33.54 -2.15 -7.62
N ASN A 54 -34.78 -1.76 -7.99
CA ASN A 54 -35.97 -2.29 -7.34
C ASN A 54 -36.38 -3.61 -8.02
N TRP A 55 -35.88 -4.71 -7.51
CA TRP A 55 -36.12 -6.05 -8.04
C TRP A 55 -37.58 -6.49 -8.01
N ASP A 56 -38.43 -5.91 -7.16
CA ASP A 56 -39.89 -6.19 -7.15
C ASP A 56 -40.62 -5.82 -8.45
N ARG A 57 -39.93 -5.05 -9.31
CA ARG A 57 -40.46 -4.65 -10.63
C ARG A 57 -40.16 -5.67 -11.73
N TYR A 58 -39.31 -6.63 -11.45
CA TYR A 58 -38.86 -7.62 -12.42
C TYR A 58 -39.49 -8.98 -12.14
N GLU A 59 -39.71 -9.74 -13.20
CA GLU A 59 -40.20 -11.11 -13.11
C GLU A 59 -39.17 -12.01 -12.47
N THR A 60 -39.61 -12.97 -11.65
CA THR A 60 -38.73 -13.99 -11.03
C THR A 60 -39.01 -15.33 -11.71
N PHE A 61 -37.91 -15.94 -12.16
CA PHE A 61 -37.88 -17.25 -12.77
C PHE A 61 -37.16 -18.21 -11.83
N ASN A 62 -37.80 -19.33 -11.48
CA ASN A 62 -37.17 -20.41 -10.70
C ASN A 62 -36.83 -21.53 -11.68
N ILE A 63 -35.54 -21.84 -11.79
CA ILE A 63 -35.01 -22.78 -12.77
C ILE A 63 -34.08 -23.78 -12.06
N GLU A 64 -34.39 -25.06 -12.22
CA GLU A 64 -33.48 -26.14 -11.92
C GLU A 64 -32.59 -26.40 -13.14
N LEU A 65 -31.30 -26.22 -13.00
CA LEU A 65 -30.32 -26.34 -14.08
C LEU A 65 -30.02 -27.81 -14.36
N GLU A 66 -30.19 -28.20 -15.63
CA GLU A 66 -29.76 -29.51 -16.17
C GLU A 66 -28.92 -29.36 -17.44
N ASP A 67 -29.17 -28.31 -18.19
CA ASP A 67 -28.54 -27.96 -19.48
C ASP A 67 -28.14 -26.47 -19.54
N SER A 68 -27.45 -26.07 -20.59
CA SER A 68 -27.09 -24.66 -20.82
C SER A 68 -28.35 -23.76 -20.85
N LEU A 69 -28.24 -22.60 -20.22
CA LEU A 69 -29.31 -21.60 -20.12
C LEU A 69 -28.93 -20.34 -20.89
N VAL A 70 -29.84 -19.89 -21.76
CA VAL A 70 -29.73 -18.59 -22.44
C VAL A 70 -30.83 -17.65 -21.91
N ILE A 71 -30.40 -16.54 -21.33
CA ILE A 71 -31.27 -15.51 -20.76
C ILE A 71 -31.34 -14.35 -21.75
N SER A 72 -32.56 -14.05 -22.21
CA SER A 72 -32.85 -12.97 -23.18
C SER A 72 -33.78 -11.88 -22.63
N LYS A 73 -34.16 -11.95 -21.36
CA LYS A 73 -35.05 -10.97 -20.70
C LYS A 73 -34.44 -10.53 -19.37
N SER A 74 -34.66 -9.25 -19.06
CA SER A 74 -34.39 -8.73 -17.72
C SER A 74 -35.22 -9.44 -16.66
N GLY A 75 -34.66 -9.69 -15.50
CA GLY A 75 -35.36 -10.37 -14.41
C GLY A 75 -34.47 -10.94 -13.34
N THR A 76 -35.08 -11.57 -12.35
CA THR A 76 -34.40 -12.38 -11.35
C THR A 76 -34.50 -13.85 -11.74
N TYR A 77 -33.38 -14.53 -11.80
CA TYR A 77 -33.27 -15.95 -12.11
C TYR A 77 -32.76 -16.67 -10.89
N HIS A 78 -33.66 -17.35 -10.15
CA HIS A 78 -33.26 -18.19 -9.03
C HIS A 78 -32.92 -19.57 -9.57
N LEU A 79 -31.64 -19.92 -9.49
CA LEU A 79 -31.05 -21.08 -10.13
C LEU A 79 -30.59 -22.08 -9.08
N THR A 80 -30.97 -23.33 -9.27
CA THR A 80 -30.52 -24.48 -8.49
C THR A 80 -30.05 -25.60 -9.44
N GLY A 81 -29.35 -26.60 -8.95
CA GLY A 81 -29.01 -27.79 -9.74
C GLY A 81 -27.63 -27.74 -10.40
N THR A 82 -27.44 -28.55 -11.45
CA THR A 82 -26.12 -28.83 -12.02
C THR A 82 -26.14 -28.80 -13.54
N ILE A 83 -25.19 -28.11 -14.13
CA ILE A 83 -24.83 -28.23 -15.56
C ILE A 83 -23.51 -28.99 -15.63
N GLU A 84 -23.55 -30.26 -16.07
CA GLU A 84 -22.35 -31.12 -16.17
C GLU A 84 -21.39 -30.65 -17.27
N ASN A 85 -21.92 -30.12 -18.40
CA ASN A 85 -21.13 -29.55 -19.47
C ASN A 85 -21.97 -28.52 -20.25
N GLY A 86 -21.85 -27.27 -19.89
CA GLY A 86 -22.60 -26.18 -20.48
C GLY A 86 -22.40 -24.86 -19.75
N TYR A 87 -23.26 -23.90 -19.98
CA TYR A 87 -23.03 -22.53 -19.57
C TYR A 87 -24.34 -21.78 -19.28
N ILE A 88 -24.21 -20.63 -18.62
CA ILE A 88 -25.26 -19.60 -18.59
C ILE A 88 -24.79 -18.43 -19.45
N ALA A 89 -25.61 -18.06 -20.45
CA ALA A 89 -25.36 -16.90 -21.31
C ALA A 89 -26.46 -15.86 -21.14
N ILE A 90 -26.09 -14.63 -20.90
CA ILE A 90 -27.00 -13.47 -20.88
C ILE A 90 -26.84 -12.73 -22.21
N LYS A 91 -27.95 -12.66 -22.99
CA LYS A 91 -28.02 -12.02 -24.30
C LYS A 91 -29.35 -11.26 -24.38
N LEU A 92 -29.42 -10.09 -23.74
CA LEU A 92 -30.64 -9.27 -23.76
C LEU A 92 -30.82 -8.60 -25.13
N ASP A 93 -32.07 -8.50 -25.58
CA ASP A 93 -32.43 -7.83 -26.84
C ASP A 93 -32.37 -6.29 -26.75
N SER A 94 -32.28 -5.75 -25.52
CA SER A 94 -32.18 -4.33 -25.19
C SER A 94 -31.47 -4.15 -23.87
N ASP A 95 -31.10 -2.91 -23.56
CA ASP A 95 -30.59 -2.53 -22.26
C ASP A 95 -31.49 -3.06 -21.14
N GLY A 96 -30.87 -3.48 -20.02
CA GLY A 96 -31.62 -4.05 -18.91
C GLY A 96 -30.73 -4.77 -17.91
N VAL A 97 -31.34 -5.26 -16.84
CA VAL A 97 -30.68 -5.80 -15.70
C VAL A 97 -31.04 -7.28 -15.46
N VAL A 98 -30.06 -8.08 -15.07
CA VAL A 98 -30.24 -9.49 -14.71
C VAL A 98 -29.69 -9.73 -13.33
N ARG A 99 -30.48 -10.39 -12.46
CA ARG A 99 -29.99 -10.96 -11.22
C ARG A 99 -29.99 -12.49 -11.32
N LEU A 100 -28.82 -13.10 -11.22
CA LEU A 100 -28.65 -14.54 -11.05
C LEU A 100 -28.52 -14.82 -9.56
N VAL A 101 -29.50 -15.50 -8.97
CA VAL A 101 -29.41 -16.05 -7.62
C VAL A 101 -28.92 -17.49 -7.75
N LEU A 102 -27.64 -17.71 -7.45
CA LEU A 102 -27.03 -19.03 -7.48
C LEU A 102 -27.23 -19.69 -6.11
N ASP A 103 -28.07 -20.71 -6.06
CA ASP A 103 -28.43 -21.43 -4.82
C ASP A 103 -27.97 -22.89 -4.92
N ASN A 104 -26.77 -23.18 -4.41
CA ASN A 104 -26.12 -24.47 -4.52
C ASN A 104 -25.97 -24.96 -5.96
N VAL A 105 -25.46 -24.10 -6.83
CA VAL A 105 -25.31 -24.36 -8.26
C VAL A 105 -23.92 -24.95 -8.56
N THR A 106 -23.89 -25.94 -9.47
CA THR A 106 -22.65 -26.43 -10.06
C THR A 106 -22.71 -26.27 -11.57
N ILE A 107 -21.68 -25.62 -12.15
CA ILE A 107 -21.54 -25.46 -13.61
C ILE A 107 -20.14 -25.86 -14.02
N THR A 108 -20.03 -26.77 -14.95
CA THR A 108 -18.79 -27.10 -15.65
C THR A 108 -19.00 -26.85 -17.15
N ASN A 109 -18.05 -26.18 -17.80
CA ASN A 109 -18.07 -25.98 -19.25
C ASN A 109 -16.70 -26.36 -19.82
N SER A 110 -16.65 -27.40 -20.61
CA SER A 110 -15.39 -27.90 -21.17
C SER A 110 -14.80 -27.05 -22.32
N ASN A 111 -15.59 -26.12 -22.90
CA ASN A 111 -15.23 -25.42 -24.15
C ASN A 111 -15.46 -23.90 -24.09
N GLY A 112 -15.72 -23.33 -22.94
CA GLY A 112 -16.02 -21.90 -22.80
C GLY A 112 -16.22 -21.47 -21.35
N PRO A 113 -16.67 -20.23 -21.10
CA PRO A 113 -16.96 -19.72 -19.79
C PRO A 113 -18.14 -20.45 -19.13
N ALA A 114 -18.14 -20.51 -17.79
CA ALA A 114 -19.29 -21.02 -17.04
C ALA A 114 -20.47 -20.04 -17.09
N ILE A 115 -20.20 -18.73 -16.96
CA ILE A 115 -21.18 -17.64 -17.07
C ILE A 115 -20.63 -16.55 -17.98
N ALA A 116 -21.46 -16.10 -18.98
CA ALA A 116 -21.09 -15.00 -19.85
C ALA A 116 -22.25 -14.04 -20.08
N CYS A 117 -22.05 -12.76 -19.78
CA CYS A 117 -22.97 -11.67 -20.12
C CYS A 117 -22.45 -10.90 -21.34
N TYR A 118 -23.16 -10.98 -22.43
CA TYR A 118 -22.81 -10.32 -23.71
C TYR A 118 -23.50 -8.99 -23.91
N SER A 119 -24.63 -8.77 -23.22
CA SER A 119 -25.43 -7.55 -23.33
C SER A 119 -26.30 -7.36 -22.08
N GLY A 120 -26.51 -6.12 -21.70
CA GLY A 120 -27.26 -5.64 -20.55
C GLY A 120 -26.56 -4.43 -19.93
N ASP A 121 -27.21 -3.76 -18.99
CA ASP A 121 -26.64 -2.67 -18.20
C ASP A 121 -25.92 -3.23 -16.98
N ASP A 122 -26.59 -4.13 -16.22
CA ASP A 122 -26.07 -4.73 -15.01
C ASP A 122 -26.31 -6.25 -14.95
N LEU A 123 -25.29 -6.98 -14.53
CA LEU A 123 -25.36 -8.36 -14.09
C LEU A 123 -25.07 -8.45 -12.59
N VAL A 124 -26.08 -8.82 -11.80
CA VAL A 124 -25.90 -9.09 -10.37
C VAL A 124 -25.87 -10.60 -10.13
N ILE A 125 -24.84 -11.11 -9.50
CA ILE A 125 -24.71 -12.51 -9.07
C ILE A 125 -24.86 -12.55 -7.55
N GLU A 126 -25.96 -13.11 -7.08
CA GLU A 126 -26.26 -13.30 -5.68
C GLU A 126 -25.97 -14.75 -5.28
N LEU A 127 -25.11 -14.92 -4.26
CA LEU A 127 -24.66 -16.23 -3.80
C LEU A 127 -25.48 -16.71 -2.61
N ILE A 128 -26.03 -17.91 -2.71
CA ILE A 128 -26.69 -18.64 -1.62
C ILE A 128 -26.06 -20.05 -1.55
N GLY A 129 -25.65 -20.47 -0.35
CA GLY A 129 -25.06 -21.80 -0.14
C GLY A 129 -23.72 -21.98 -0.86
N GLU A 130 -23.49 -23.19 -1.39
CA GLU A 130 -22.20 -23.58 -1.98
C GLU A 130 -22.31 -23.63 -3.50
N ASN A 131 -21.59 -22.73 -4.19
CA ASN A 131 -21.62 -22.68 -5.64
C ASN A 131 -20.25 -23.05 -6.21
N GLN A 132 -20.23 -23.88 -7.25
CA GLN A 132 -19.02 -24.38 -7.90
C GLN A 132 -19.09 -24.11 -9.40
N LEU A 133 -18.15 -23.31 -9.89
CA LEU A 133 -18.07 -22.95 -11.31
C LEU A 133 -16.69 -23.32 -11.85
N SER A 134 -16.67 -23.92 -13.03
CA SER A 134 -15.42 -24.16 -13.76
C SER A 134 -15.61 -24.02 -15.25
N ASP A 135 -14.61 -23.47 -15.91
CA ASP A 135 -14.51 -23.36 -17.36
C ASP A 135 -13.64 -24.47 -17.97
N GLY A 136 -13.52 -24.47 -19.30
CA GLY A 136 -12.67 -25.38 -20.05
C GLY A 136 -11.21 -24.93 -20.11
N THR A 137 -10.32 -25.84 -20.44
CA THR A 137 -8.89 -25.54 -20.66
C THR A 137 -8.61 -24.82 -21.98
N SER A 138 -9.62 -24.68 -22.82
CA SER A 138 -9.60 -23.90 -24.08
C SER A 138 -11.02 -23.52 -24.44
N TYR A 139 -11.17 -22.38 -25.13
CA TYR A 139 -12.48 -21.94 -25.59
C TYR A 139 -12.68 -22.24 -27.06
N SER A 140 -13.93 -22.54 -27.44
CA SER A 140 -14.34 -22.72 -28.82
C SER A 140 -14.08 -21.44 -29.64
N ALA A 141 -13.78 -21.61 -30.94
CA ALA A 141 -13.62 -20.49 -31.87
C ALA A 141 -14.91 -19.65 -32.08
N ASP A 142 -16.03 -20.08 -31.51
CA ASP A 142 -17.29 -19.33 -31.55
C ASP A 142 -17.34 -18.18 -30.52
N TYR A 143 -16.40 -18.16 -29.55
CA TYR A 143 -16.26 -17.07 -28.61
C TYR A 143 -15.34 -15.97 -29.16
N ASP A 144 -15.67 -14.70 -28.86
CA ASP A 144 -14.79 -13.58 -29.16
C ASP A 144 -13.47 -13.71 -28.38
N GLU A 145 -12.37 -13.25 -28.96
CA GLU A 145 -11.03 -13.35 -28.34
C GLU A 145 -10.91 -12.64 -26.99
N ASP A 146 -11.79 -11.70 -26.69
CA ASP A 146 -11.82 -10.96 -25.42
C ASP A 146 -12.60 -11.69 -24.30
N VAL A 147 -13.25 -12.82 -24.61
CA VAL A 147 -13.90 -13.69 -23.62
C VAL A 147 -12.84 -14.61 -23.03
N THR A 148 -12.25 -14.21 -21.92
CA THR A 148 -11.13 -14.90 -21.27
C THR A 148 -11.45 -15.42 -19.87
N GLY A 149 -12.52 -14.90 -19.24
CA GLY A 149 -12.91 -15.25 -17.87
C GLY A 149 -13.83 -16.45 -17.79
N ALA A 150 -13.68 -17.26 -16.75
CA ALA A 150 -14.64 -18.30 -16.40
C ALA A 150 -16.02 -17.69 -16.05
N ILE A 151 -16.01 -16.49 -15.47
CA ILE A 151 -17.15 -15.57 -15.43
C ILE A 151 -16.76 -14.32 -16.22
N TYR A 152 -17.56 -13.97 -17.23
CA TYR A 152 -17.30 -12.85 -18.12
C TYR A 152 -18.52 -11.94 -18.22
N SER A 153 -18.32 -10.62 -18.17
CA SER A 153 -19.40 -9.64 -18.34
C SER A 153 -18.95 -8.44 -19.18
N LYS A 154 -19.80 -8.05 -20.16
CA LYS A 154 -19.72 -6.75 -20.84
C LYS A 154 -20.50 -5.65 -20.11
N ALA A 155 -21.44 -6.04 -19.25
CA ALA A 155 -22.20 -5.17 -18.37
C ALA A 155 -21.45 -4.99 -17.05
N ASP A 156 -21.86 -4.01 -16.23
CA ASP A 156 -21.44 -3.90 -14.85
C ASP A 156 -21.71 -5.21 -14.12
N LEU A 157 -20.74 -5.68 -13.35
CA LEU A 157 -20.78 -6.98 -12.71
C LEU A 157 -20.72 -6.84 -11.19
N THR A 158 -21.81 -7.17 -10.52
CA THR A 158 -21.88 -7.12 -9.06
C THR A 158 -22.08 -8.49 -8.45
N PHE A 159 -21.28 -8.79 -7.44
CA PHE A 159 -21.41 -9.96 -6.58
C PHE A 159 -21.97 -9.56 -5.21
N GLN A 160 -22.91 -10.34 -4.70
CA GLN A 160 -23.49 -10.15 -3.36
C GLN A 160 -23.99 -11.47 -2.77
N GLY A 161 -24.56 -11.42 -1.58
CA GLY A 161 -25.07 -12.60 -0.86
C GLY A 161 -24.10 -13.11 0.17
N GLU A 162 -24.53 -14.13 0.94
CA GLU A 162 -23.73 -14.71 2.02
C GLU A 162 -23.23 -16.12 1.68
N GLY A 163 -23.43 -16.57 0.44
CA GLY A 163 -22.99 -17.86 -0.05
C GLY A 163 -21.50 -17.86 -0.45
N ASN A 164 -21.07 -19.04 -0.87
CA ASN A 164 -19.71 -19.30 -1.29
C ASN A 164 -19.64 -19.51 -2.81
N LEU A 165 -18.59 -19.00 -3.43
CA LEU A 165 -18.24 -19.29 -4.82
C LEU A 165 -16.86 -19.94 -4.88
N ASN A 166 -16.81 -21.21 -5.30
CA ASN A 166 -15.59 -21.88 -5.70
C ASN A 166 -15.46 -21.80 -7.23
N LEU A 167 -14.51 -21.02 -7.71
CA LEU A 167 -14.28 -20.76 -9.14
C LEU A 167 -12.93 -21.32 -9.57
N VAL A 168 -12.95 -22.20 -10.56
CA VAL A 168 -11.74 -22.75 -11.18
C VAL A 168 -11.69 -22.34 -12.64
N ALA A 169 -10.82 -21.37 -12.94
CA ALA A 169 -10.58 -20.89 -14.29
C ALA A 169 -9.38 -21.64 -14.91
N ASN A 170 -9.70 -22.63 -15.73
CA ASN A 170 -8.71 -23.50 -16.34
C ASN A 170 -8.11 -22.90 -17.63
N TYR A 171 -8.81 -21.93 -18.27
CA TYR A 171 -8.33 -21.31 -19.50
C TYR A 171 -7.40 -20.12 -19.20
N GLN A 172 -7.94 -19.05 -18.67
CA GLN A 172 -7.21 -17.83 -18.36
C GLN A 172 -7.71 -17.22 -17.05
N ASP A 173 -8.54 -16.16 -17.13
CA ASP A 173 -8.97 -15.36 -16.00
C ASP A 173 -10.10 -16.02 -15.20
N GLY A 174 -10.16 -15.73 -13.92
CA GLY A 174 -11.28 -16.12 -13.06
C GLY A 174 -12.54 -15.33 -13.38
N ILE A 175 -12.53 -14.05 -13.05
CA ILE A 175 -13.65 -13.11 -13.23
C ILE A 175 -13.18 -11.95 -14.10
N VAL A 176 -13.93 -11.67 -15.18
CA VAL A 176 -13.65 -10.54 -16.09
C VAL A 176 -14.87 -9.66 -16.25
N GLY A 177 -14.77 -8.40 -15.82
CA GLY A 177 -15.67 -7.31 -16.20
C GLY A 177 -15.02 -6.41 -17.25
N LYS A 178 -15.76 -6.13 -18.32
CA LYS A 178 -15.31 -5.17 -19.36
C LYS A 178 -15.68 -3.74 -18.99
N ASP A 179 -16.31 -3.56 -17.85
CA ASP A 179 -16.65 -2.31 -17.19
C ASP A 179 -16.30 -2.46 -15.70
N ASP A 180 -17.18 -2.11 -14.77
CA ASP A 180 -16.94 -2.22 -13.34
C ASP A 180 -17.17 -3.65 -12.81
N VAL A 181 -16.34 -4.08 -11.86
CA VAL A 181 -16.54 -5.30 -11.08
C VAL A 181 -16.65 -4.96 -9.61
N LYS A 182 -17.74 -5.37 -8.97
CA LYS A 182 -18.06 -4.99 -7.61
C LYS A 182 -18.39 -6.20 -6.73
N PHE A 183 -17.89 -6.17 -5.51
CA PHE A 183 -18.17 -7.18 -4.50
C PHE A 183 -18.77 -6.50 -3.27
N ASN A 184 -20.07 -6.75 -3.03
CA ASN A 184 -20.75 -6.23 -1.85
C ASN A 184 -20.57 -7.14 -0.63
N SER A 185 -20.49 -8.46 -0.84
CA SER A 185 -20.31 -9.50 0.19
C SER A 185 -20.06 -10.85 -0.46
N GLY A 186 -19.82 -11.89 0.34
CA GLY A 186 -19.66 -13.27 -0.11
C GLY A 186 -18.30 -13.86 0.23
N THR A 187 -18.16 -15.17 -0.01
CA THR A 187 -16.89 -15.88 0.15
C THR A 187 -16.43 -16.45 -1.18
N TYR A 188 -15.21 -16.17 -1.56
CA TYR A 188 -14.66 -16.46 -2.88
C TYR A 188 -13.39 -17.29 -2.75
N LEU A 189 -13.40 -18.48 -3.33
CA LEU A 189 -12.23 -19.31 -3.57
C LEU A 189 -11.98 -19.33 -5.08
N ILE A 190 -10.96 -18.61 -5.54
CA ILE A 190 -10.66 -18.43 -6.96
C ILE A 190 -9.30 -19.02 -7.28
N THR A 191 -9.27 -19.93 -8.27
CA THR A 191 -8.03 -20.42 -8.86
C THR A 191 -8.06 -20.08 -10.35
N ALA A 192 -7.04 -19.37 -10.84
CA ALA A 192 -7.00 -18.91 -12.23
C ALA A 192 -5.63 -19.17 -12.88
N ASN A 193 -5.65 -19.53 -14.16
CA ASN A 193 -4.45 -19.72 -14.95
C ASN A 193 -3.89 -18.42 -15.56
N ASP A 194 -4.58 -17.29 -15.35
CA ASP A 194 -4.11 -15.94 -15.64
C ASP A 194 -4.54 -15.04 -14.47
N ASP A 195 -5.25 -13.92 -14.69
CA ASP A 195 -5.68 -13.03 -13.64
C ASP A 195 -6.83 -13.64 -12.78
N GLY A 196 -6.82 -13.43 -11.47
CA GLY A 196 -7.90 -13.91 -10.60
C GLY A 196 -9.20 -13.14 -10.81
N ILE A 197 -9.16 -11.82 -10.64
CA ILE A 197 -10.26 -10.87 -10.81
C ILE A 197 -9.73 -9.71 -11.65
N ARG A 198 -10.42 -9.42 -12.76
CA ARG A 198 -10.09 -8.31 -13.63
C ARG A 198 -11.31 -7.45 -13.95
N GLY A 199 -11.30 -6.21 -13.47
CA GLY A 199 -12.22 -5.15 -13.89
C GLY A 199 -11.52 -4.21 -14.86
N LYS A 200 -12.14 -3.85 -15.99
CA LYS A 200 -11.51 -2.89 -16.88
C LYS A 200 -11.50 -1.51 -16.25
N ASP A 201 -12.64 -1.01 -15.86
CA ASP A 201 -12.80 0.36 -15.37
C ASP A 201 -12.53 0.45 -13.87
N SER A 202 -13.05 -0.51 -13.10
CA SER A 202 -12.71 -0.61 -11.69
C SER A 202 -12.87 -2.03 -11.12
N VAL A 203 -12.25 -2.24 -9.95
CA VAL A 203 -12.63 -3.29 -9.01
C VAL A 203 -12.97 -2.62 -7.68
N TYR A 204 -14.24 -2.72 -7.26
CA TYR A 204 -14.72 -2.16 -6.01
C TYR A 204 -15.15 -3.24 -5.05
N ILE A 205 -14.49 -3.32 -3.89
CA ILE A 205 -14.76 -4.31 -2.84
C ILE A 205 -15.30 -3.60 -1.60
N VAL A 206 -16.58 -3.78 -1.33
CA VAL A 206 -17.24 -3.25 -0.12
C VAL A 206 -16.93 -4.17 1.06
N ASP A 207 -17.05 -5.51 0.87
CA ASP A 207 -16.76 -6.54 1.87
C ASP A 207 -16.61 -7.90 1.19
N GLY A 208 -16.07 -8.89 1.90
CA GLY A 208 -15.99 -10.27 1.47
C GLY A 208 -14.75 -10.99 1.97
N ASP A 209 -14.79 -12.34 1.84
CA ASP A 209 -13.66 -13.21 2.14
C ASP A 209 -13.08 -13.79 0.84
N PHE A 210 -11.86 -13.42 0.52
CA PHE A 210 -11.21 -13.78 -0.73
C PHE A 210 -10.01 -14.69 -0.48
N THR A 211 -10.02 -15.87 -1.10
CA THR A 211 -8.84 -16.72 -1.27
C THR A 211 -8.57 -16.86 -2.75
N ILE A 212 -7.49 -16.26 -3.22
CA ILE A 212 -7.16 -16.18 -4.65
C ILE A 212 -5.79 -16.79 -4.90
N SER A 213 -5.74 -17.72 -5.86
CA SER A 213 -4.50 -18.26 -6.41
C SER A 213 -4.48 -18.03 -7.92
N SER A 214 -3.54 -17.23 -8.43
CA SER A 214 -3.44 -16.85 -9.83
C SER A 214 -2.04 -17.09 -10.40
N VAL A 215 -1.97 -17.39 -11.70
CA VAL A 215 -0.69 -17.49 -12.43
C VAL A 215 -0.22 -16.11 -12.93
N ALA A 216 -1.12 -15.13 -13.00
CA ALA A 216 -0.79 -13.72 -13.23
C ALA A 216 -1.20 -12.87 -12.02
N ASP A 217 -1.81 -11.69 -12.25
CA ASP A 217 -2.23 -10.79 -11.18
C ASP A 217 -3.46 -11.33 -10.44
N ALA A 218 -3.52 -11.20 -9.11
CA ALA A 218 -4.67 -11.75 -8.39
C ALA A 218 -5.90 -10.85 -8.49
N VAL A 219 -5.74 -9.54 -8.32
CA VAL A 219 -6.80 -8.53 -8.50
C VAL A 219 -6.27 -7.40 -9.35
N LYS A 220 -6.98 -7.06 -10.44
CA LYS A 220 -6.46 -6.14 -11.44
C LYS A 220 -7.53 -5.18 -11.97
N SER A 221 -7.16 -3.91 -12.17
CA SER A 221 -7.93 -2.94 -12.96
C SER A 221 -7.07 -2.37 -14.07
N THR A 222 -7.63 -2.21 -15.29
CA THR A 222 -6.84 -2.10 -16.53
C THR A 222 -7.12 -0.90 -17.42
N ASN A 223 -8.02 0.02 -17.05
CA ASN A 223 -8.30 1.19 -17.89
C ASN A 223 -7.17 2.22 -17.78
N GLU A 224 -6.42 2.41 -18.87
CA GLU A 224 -5.31 3.35 -18.98
C GLU A 224 -5.71 4.68 -19.64
N THR A 225 -6.92 4.76 -20.20
CA THR A 225 -7.28 5.86 -21.11
C THR A 225 -8.26 6.85 -20.52
N ASP A 226 -9.15 6.39 -19.64
CA ASP A 226 -10.22 7.22 -19.12
C ASP A 226 -9.86 7.78 -17.74
N PRO A 227 -9.81 9.12 -17.56
CA PRO A 227 -9.59 9.72 -16.26
C PRO A 227 -10.62 9.24 -15.23
N GLY A 228 -10.14 8.86 -14.05
CA GLY A 228 -11.00 8.36 -12.97
C GLY A 228 -11.42 6.90 -13.08
N LYS A 229 -10.92 6.18 -14.09
CA LYS A 229 -11.04 4.72 -14.23
C LYS A 229 -9.69 4.05 -14.01
N GLY A 230 -9.66 2.71 -14.08
CA GLY A 230 -8.44 1.96 -13.81
C GLY A 230 -8.06 1.91 -12.33
N PHE A 231 -9.03 1.94 -11.43
CA PHE A 231 -8.79 1.95 -9.99
C PHE A 231 -9.26 0.68 -9.28
N ILE A 232 -8.70 0.45 -8.09
CA ILE A 232 -9.17 -0.54 -7.14
C ILE A 232 -9.52 0.18 -5.85
N LEU A 233 -10.73 -0.06 -5.34
CA LEU A 233 -11.21 0.48 -4.09
C LEU A 233 -11.61 -0.66 -3.16
N VAL A 234 -11.05 -0.70 -1.96
CA VAL A 234 -11.42 -1.66 -0.91
C VAL A 234 -11.89 -0.91 0.32
N GLU A 235 -13.17 -1.08 0.69
CA GLU A 235 -13.66 -0.57 1.96
C GLU A 235 -13.22 -1.45 3.12
N LYS A 236 -13.40 -2.77 2.99
CA LYS A 236 -12.94 -3.80 3.94
C LYS A 236 -12.99 -5.19 3.31
N GLY A 237 -12.57 -6.19 4.06
CA GLY A 237 -12.60 -7.60 3.65
C GLY A 237 -11.38 -8.37 4.14
N ASN A 238 -11.39 -9.68 3.88
CA ASN A 238 -10.26 -10.56 4.21
C ASN A 238 -9.68 -11.15 2.92
N PHE A 239 -8.38 -11.00 2.74
CA PHE A 239 -7.70 -11.38 1.52
C PHE A 239 -6.55 -12.32 1.82
N ASN A 240 -6.59 -13.53 1.25
CA ASN A 240 -5.49 -14.47 1.20
C ASN A 240 -5.10 -14.68 -0.26
N ILE A 241 -4.02 -14.05 -0.68
CA ILE A 241 -3.60 -13.94 -2.08
C ILE A 241 -2.28 -14.66 -2.28
N VAL A 242 -2.23 -15.53 -3.28
CA VAL A 242 -1.00 -16.10 -3.85
C VAL A 242 -1.00 -15.81 -5.34
N ALA A 243 -0.07 -14.99 -5.82
CA ALA A 243 0.02 -14.58 -7.21
C ALA A 243 1.42 -14.86 -7.79
N SER A 244 1.49 -15.37 -9.03
CA SER A 244 2.77 -15.55 -9.71
C SER A 244 3.21 -14.29 -10.48
N ALA A 245 2.42 -13.22 -10.43
CA ALA A 245 2.77 -11.85 -10.80
C ALA A 245 2.42 -10.94 -9.62
N LYS A 246 1.65 -9.86 -9.83
CA LYS A 246 1.33 -8.89 -8.78
C LYS A 246 0.11 -9.34 -7.95
N GLY A 247 0.11 -9.01 -6.67
CA GLY A 247 -1.03 -9.32 -5.79
C GLY A 247 -2.26 -8.47 -6.15
N ILE A 248 -2.15 -7.15 -6.02
CA ILE A 248 -3.20 -6.18 -6.34
C ILE A 248 -2.59 -5.12 -7.27
N LYS A 249 -3.16 -4.95 -8.48
CA LYS A 249 -2.64 -4.06 -9.50
C LYS A 249 -3.71 -3.13 -10.08
N ALA A 250 -3.42 -1.84 -10.11
CA ALA A 250 -4.27 -0.84 -10.79
C ALA A 250 -3.44 0.01 -11.75
N THR A 251 -4.02 0.36 -12.89
CA THR A 251 -3.36 1.27 -13.84
C THR A 251 -3.43 2.73 -13.40
N ASN A 252 -4.37 3.09 -12.52
CA ASN A 252 -4.50 4.45 -12.03
C ASN A 252 -4.29 4.54 -10.51
N SER A 253 -5.16 3.91 -9.71
CA SER A 253 -5.12 4.12 -8.26
C SER A 253 -5.60 2.92 -7.48
N ILE A 254 -4.99 2.73 -6.31
CA ILE A 254 -5.47 1.79 -5.29
C ILE A 254 -5.77 2.58 -4.02
N LEU A 255 -6.99 2.41 -3.50
CA LEU A 255 -7.39 3.01 -2.24
C LEU A 255 -7.96 1.93 -1.32
N ILE A 256 -7.34 1.76 -0.15
CA ILE A 256 -7.75 0.78 0.86
C ILE A 256 -8.14 1.50 2.14
N TYR A 257 -9.42 1.42 2.50
CA TYR A 257 -9.93 2.01 3.74
C TYR A 257 -9.65 1.12 4.95
N SER A 258 -9.76 -0.21 4.79
CA SER A 258 -9.50 -1.18 5.86
C SER A 258 -9.43 -2.60 5.28
N GLY A 259 -9.20 -3.60 6.13
CA GLY A 259 -9.21 -5.02 5.76
C GLY A 259 -8.01 -5.77 6.30
N ASN A 260 -8.03 -7.09 6.09
CA ASN A 260 -6.93 -7.99 6.46
C ASN A 260 -6.33 -8.59 5.19
N PHE A 261 -5.06 -8.35 4.94
CA PHE A 261 -4.38 -8.75 3.72
C PHE A 261 -3.20 -9.67 4.05
N MET A 262 -3.26 -10.88 3.53
CA MET A 262 -2.12 -11.79 3.46
C MET A 262 -1.78 -11.99 1.98
N ILE A 263 -0.64 -11.46 1.55
CA ILE A 263 -0.22 -11.46 0.14
C ILE A 263 1.14 -12.12 0.01
N ASP A 264 1.23 -13.11 -0.85
CA ASP A 264 2.47 -13.75 -1.30
C ASP A 264 2.51 -13.67 -2.83
N SER A 265 3.33 -12.77 -3.38
CA SER A 265 3.42 -12.48 -4.81
C SER A 265 4.85 -12.71 -5.32
N TYR A 266 4.96 -13.08 -6.60
CA TYR A 266 6.28 -13.20 -7.23
C TYR A 266 6.87 -11.86 -7.67
N ASP A 267 6.02 -10.91 -7.98
CA ASP A 267 6.29 -9.52 -8.33
C ASP A 267 5.78 -8.64 -7.17
N ASP A 268 5.35 -7.40 -7.38
CA ASP A 268 4.87 -6.53 -6.32
C ASP A 268 3.63 -7.07 -5.62
N ALA A 269 3.52 -6.83 -4.32
CA ALA A 269 2.29 -7.24 -3.63
C ALA A 269 1.13 -6.26 -3.88
N ILE A 270 1.40 -4.97 -3.88
CA ILE A 270 0.44 -3.90 -4.22
C ILE A 270 1.13 -2.94 -5.18
N HIS A 271 0.55 -2.75 -6.38
CA HIS A 271 1.14 -1.92 -7.43
C HIS A 271 0.13 -0.98 -8.08
N SER A 272 0.48 0.28 -8.21
CA SER A 272 -0.29 1.25 -8.99
C SER A 272 0.64 2.09 -9.87
N ASN A 273 0.26 2.30 -11.13
CA ASN A 273 1.00 3.19 -12.03
C ASN A 273 0.83 4.69 -11.66
N ASN A 274 0.11 5.03 -10.58
CA ASN A 274 -0.07 6.41 -10.19
C ASN A 274 -0.10 6.57 -8.66
N TYR A 275 -1.16 6.13 -7.98
CA TYR A 275 -1.42 6.43 -6.56
C TYR A 275 -1.78 5.18 -5.76
N VAL A 276 -1.19 5.05 -4.56
CA VAL A 276 -1.62 4.09 -3.52
C VAL A 276 -1.95 4.84 -2.24
N GLY A 277 -3.17 4.65 -1.72
CA GLY A 277 -3.61 5.16 -0.43
C GLY A 277 -4.05 4.04 0.50
N ILE A 278 -3.46 3.96 1.69
CA ILE A 278 -3.85 3.05 2.75
C ILE A 278 -4.29 3.89 3.95
N ILE A 279 -5.60 3.83 4.25
CA ILE A 279 -6.19 4.57 5.37
C ILE A 279 -6.01 3.78 6.67
N ASP A 280 -6.31 2.46 6.62
CA ASP A 280 -6.18 1.52 7.74
C ASP A 280 -6.10 0.08 7.20
N GLY A 281 -5.90 -0.90 8.07
CA GLY A 281 -5.88 -2.32 7.74
C GLY A 281 -4.66 -3.05 8.29
N ASP A 282 -4.73 -4.38 8.24
CA ASP A 282 -3.63 -5.25 8.66
C ASP A 282 -3.05 -5.99 7.45
N PHE A 283 -1.79 -5.71 7.12
CA PHE A 283 -1.10 -6.27 5.96
C PHE A 283 0.04 -7.17 6.40
N THR A 284 0.09 -8.38 5.86
CA THR A 284 1.23 -9.29 5.94
C THR A 284 1.65 -9.65 4.53
N ILE A 285 2.79 -9.11 4.11
CA ILE A 285 3.27 -9.13 2.74
C ILE A 285 4.55 -9.92 2.62
N LYS A 286 4.63 -10.71 1.57
CA LYS A 286 5.86 -11.20 0.93
C LYS A 286 5.75 -10.95 -0.55
N SER A 287 6.79 -10.36 -1.13
CA SER A 287 6.90 -10.10 -2.56
C SER A 287 8.27 -10.51 -3.09
N GLY A 288 8.31 -10.78 -4.36
CA GLY A 288 9.56 -11.05 -5.08
C GLY A 288 10.23 -9.77 -5.56
N ASP A 289 9.43 -8.72 -5.81
CA ASP A 289 9.86 -7.35 -6.09
C ASP A 289 9.38 -6.44 -4.94
N ASP A 290 8.60 -5.40 -5.19
CA ASP A 290 8.29 -4.44 -4.15
C ASP A 290 7.14 -4.88 -3.23
N GLY A 291 7.22 -4.52 -1.97
CA GLY A 291 6.12 -4.73 -1.04
C GLY A 291 4.91 -3.89 -1.42
N ILE A 292 5.10 -2.58 -1.61
CA ILE A 292 4.08 -1.63 -2.07
C ILE A 292 4.73 -0.63 -3.02
N HIS A 293 4.22 -0.56 -4.25
CA HIS A 293 4.71 0.32 -5.30
C HIS A 293 3.65 1.31 -5.78
N ALA A 294 4.05 2.56 -5.99
CA ALA A 294 3.26 3.54 -6.71
C ALA A 294 4.18 4.41 -7.59
N ASP A 295 3.90 4.54 -8.89
CA ASP A 295 4.74 5.36 -9.76
C ASP A 295 4.87 6.82 -9.29
N LYS A 296 3.85 7.37 -8.61
CA LYS A 296 3.85 8.78 -8.22
C LYS A 296 3.74 9.02 -6.72
N GLU A 297 2.64 8.67 -6.10
CA GLU A 297 2.40 9.00 -4.70
C GLU A 297 1.87 7.81 -3.91
N LEU A 298 2.49 7.55 -2.76
CA LEU A 298 2.07 6.55 -1.82
C LEU A 298 1.84 7.19 -0.46
N ILE A 299 0.63 6.99 0.09
CA ILE A 299 0.25 7.55 1.38
C ILE A 299 -0.26 6.43 2.30
N ILE A 300 0.30 6.36 3.51
CA ILE A 300 -0.18 5.50 4.58
C ILE A 300 -0.64 6.39 5.75
N ASP A 301 -1.95 6.40 6.01
CA ASP A 301 -2.54 7.18 7.09
C ASP A 301 -2.55 6.41 8.42
N GLY A 302 -2.65 5.07 8.36
CA GLY A 302 -2.76 4.22 9.53
C GLY A 302 -2.58 2.74 9.22
N GLY A 303 -3.09 1.89 10.12
CA GLY A 303 -3.01 0.43 9.99
C GLY A 303 -1.67 -0.17 10.40
N ASN A 304 -1.54 -1.47 10.15
CA ASN A 304 -0.32 -2.23 10.40
C ASN A 304 0.18 -2.86 9.09
N VAL A 305 1.27 -2.34 8.56
CA VAL A 305 1.91 -2.84 7.34
C VAL A 305 3.16 -3.62 7.71
N LYS A 306 3.14 -4.93 7.46
CA LYS A 306 4.25 -5.81 7.73
C LYS A 306 4.73 -6.48 6.45
N ILE A 307 5.84 -6.00 5.91
CA ILE A 307 6.55 -6.57 4.76
C ILE A 307 7.65 -7.47 5.32
N ASN A 308 7.41 -8.79 5.24
CA ASN A 308 8.33 -9.78 5.78
C ASN A 308 9.49 -10.11 4.82
N GLN A 309 9.27 -9.85 3.53
CA GLN A 309 10.24 -10.06 2.47
C GLN A 309 9.82 -9.22 1.26
N SER A 310 10.79 -8.56 0.62
CA SER A 310 10.65 -7.85 -0.65
C SER A 310 12.04 -7.62 -1.26
N TYR A 311 12.10 -7.15 -2.51
CA TYR A 311 13.29 -6.53 -3.07
C TYR A 311 13.41 -5.12 -2.49
N GLU A 312 12.52 -4.20 -2.82
CA GLU A 312 12.32 -2.95 -2.09
C GLU A 312 11.07 -3.03 -1.20
N GLY A 313 11.09 -2.34 -0.07
CA GLY A 313 9.96 -2.40 0.86
C GLY A 313 8.76 -1.60 0.38
N ILE A 314 8.97 -0.31 0.20
CA ILE A 314 7.97 0.67 -0.27
C ILE A 314 8.66 1.58 -1.27
N GLU A 315 8.14 1.63 -2.50
CA GLU A 315 8.66 2.49 -3.56
C GLU A 315 7.59 3.46 -4.08
N ALA A 316 7.96 4.73 -4.26
CA ALA A 316 7.18 5.72 -5.02
C ALA A 316 8.03 6.96 -5.34
N GLN A 317 7.55 7.86 -6.20
CA GLN A 317 8.18 9.18 -6.34
C GLN A 317 8.03 10.02 -5.06
N ALA A 318 6.86 9.93 -4.41
CA ALA A 318 6.62 10.59 -3.12
C ALA A 318 5.96 9.61 -2.14
N ILE A 319 6.56 9.43 -0.97
CA ILE A 319 6.06 8.56 0.11
C ILE A 319 5.69 9.42 1.31
N THR A 320 4.48 9.28 1.81
CA THR A 320 4.01 9.96 3.02
C THR A 320 3.44 8.96 4.02
N ILE A 321 4.02 8.93 5.22
CA ILE A 321 3.55 8.13 6.35
C ILE A 321 2.95 9.09 7.37
N ASN A 322 1.64 9.05 7.56
CA ASN A 322 0.93 9.88 8.52
C ASN A 322 0.72 9.19 9.88
N GLY A 323 0.81 7.85 9.90
CA GLY A 323 0.59 7.07 11.11
C GLY A 323 0.80 5.58 10.91
N GLY A 324 0.30 4.79 11.87
CA GLY A 324 0.33 3.33 11.81
C GLY A 324 1.61 2.67 12.31
N GLY A 325 1.65 1.35 12.16
CA GLY A 325 2.78 0.49 12.47
C GLY A 325 3.36 -0.10 11.19
N ILE A 326 4.55 0.30 10.77
CA ILE A 326 5.19 -0.16 9.54
C ILE A 326 6.45 -0.93 9.89
N SER A 327 6.57 -2.15 9.36
CA SER A 327 7.73 -3.01 9.56
C SER A 327 8.16 -3.62 8.24
N ILE A 328 9.38 -3.32 7.81
CA ILE A 328 9.92 -3.69 6.51
C ILE A 328 11.16 -4.55 6.68
N VAL A 329 11.23 -5.64 5.91
CA VAL A 329 12.45 -6.42 5.67
C VAL A 329 12.64 -6.54 4.16
N SER A 330 13.70 -5.91 3.64
CA SER A 330 14.02 -5.86 2.21
C SER A 330 15.42 -6.39 1.90
N SER A 331 15.60 -6.89 0.69
CA SER A 331 16.88 -7.36 0.18
C SER A 331 17.70 -6.26 -0.49
N ASP A 332 17.06 -5.17 -0.91
CA ASP A 332 17.64 -3.91 -1.34
C ASP A 332 17.13 -2.79 -0.41
N ASP A 333 16.52 -1.73 -0.93
CA ASP A 333 16.16 -0.57 -0.13
C ASP A 333 14.90 -0.80 0.72
N GLY A 334 14.84 -0.17 1.90
CA GLY A 334 13.68 -0.29 2.77
C GLY A 334 12.50 0.57 2.32
N MET A 335 12.78 1.85 2.10
CA MET A 335 11.89 2.80 1.44
C MET A 335 12.69 3.53 0.39
N ASN A 336 12.16 3.63 -0.83
CA ASN A 336 12.82 4.29 -1.95
C ASN A 336 11.91 5.34 -2.58
N ALA A 337 12.35 6.61 -2.57
CA ALA A 337 11.72 7.67 -3.35
C ALA A 337 12.64 8.01 -4.54
N GLY A 338 12.65 7.10 -5.52
CA GLY A 338 13.56 7.13 -6.66
C GLY A 338 12.97 7.66 -7.96
N GLY A 339 11.64 7.86 -8.04
CA GLY A 339 10.93 8.28 -9.24
C GLY A 339 10.49 7.13 -10.14
N GLY A 340 9.40 6.61 -9.88
CA GLY A 340 8.39 5.75 -10.29
C GLY A 340 8.28 5.32 -11.73
N ALA A 341 9.14 4.51 -12.27
CA ALA A 341 8.78 3.57 -13.30
C ALA A 341 9.38 2.25 -12.88
N ASP A 342 8.56 1.22 -12.83
CA ASP A 342 8.90 -0.19 -12.55
C ASP A 342 10.03 -0.71 -13.46
N SER A 343 11.19 -0.12 -13.32
CA SER A 343 12.41 -0.42 -14.07
C SER A 343 13.66 -0.42 -13.19
N SER A 344 13.46 -0.44 -11.86
CA SER A 344 14.53 -0.34 -10.87
C SER A 344 15.57 -1.45 -11.00
N ALA A 345 15.15 -2.67 -11.36
CA ALA A 345 16.05 -3.82 -11.52
C ALA A 345 16.97 -3.74 -12.76
N ASN A 346 16.64 -2.98 -13.82
CA ASN A 346 17.33 -3.09 -15.10
C ASN A 346 17.98 -1.84 -15.69
N ASN A 347 17.80 -0.64 -15.17
CA ASN A 347 18.25 0.61 -15.82
C ASN A 347 18.99 1.62 -14.94
N ARG A 348 19.65 1.22 -13.89
CA ARG A 348 20.62 2.09 -13.18
C ARG A 348 21.88 2.27 -14.03
N LYS A 349 21.89 3.13 -15.05
CA LYS A 349 23.12 3.76 -15.57
C LYS A 349 22.79 4.83 -16.61
N GLY A 350 22.36 6.02 -16.18
CA GLY A 350 22.45 7.25 -16.95
C GLY A 350 23.39 8.22 -16.24
N ALA A 351 24.20 8.99 -16.96
CA ALA A 351 24.88 10.15 -16.41
C ALA A 351 23.80 11.13 -15.89
N GLY A 352 23.76 11.39 -14.57
CA GLY A 352 22.72 12.16 -13.89
C GLY A 352 22.03 11.41 -12.74
N ALA A 353 22.31 10.12 -12.54
CA ALA A 353 21.70 9.30 -11.47
C ALA A 353 22.07 9.76 -10.04
N PHE A 354 22.88 10.79 -9.87
CA PHE A 354 23.30 11.37 -8.59
C PHE A 354 22.86 12.84 -8.43
N ASP A 355 22.10 13.39 -9.37
CA ASP A 355 21.56 14.75 -9.22
C ASP A 355 20.29 14.67 -8.36
N ALA A 356 20.21 15.52 -7.33
CA ALA A 356 19.05 15.60 -6.46
C ALA A 356 17.77 15.92 -7.26
N ASP A 357 16.75 15.09 -7.11
CA ASP A 357 15.41 15.33 -7.66
C ASP A 357 14.45 15.79 -6.56
N THR A 358 14.24 17.10 -6.47
CA THR A 358 13.37 17.68 -5.43
C THR A 358 11.89 17.38 -5.63
N SER A 359 11.49 16.68 -6.69
CA SER A 359 10.14 16.11 -6.83
C SER A 359 9.96 14.80 -6.05
N CYS A 360 11.08 14.15 -5.69
CA CYS A 360 11.10 12.98 -4.83
C CYS A 360 11.14 13.38 -3.36
N ALA A 361 10.38 12.70 -2.53
CA ALA A 361 10.42 12.92 -1.08
C ALA A 361 9.87 11.72 -0.29
N ILE A 362 10.47 11.48 0.89
CA ILE A 362 9.87 10.64 1.92
C ILE A 362 9.54 11.52 3.11
N THR A 363 8.28 11.51 3.54
CA THR A 363 7.79 12.30 4.67
C THR A 363 7.17 11.39 5.71
N ILE A 364 7.75 11.36 6.92
CA ILE A 364 7.21 10.62 8.06
C ILE A 364 6.67 11.62 9.07
N ASN A 365 5.33 11.74 9.14
CA ASN A 365 4.65 12.68 10.02
C ASN A 365 4.37 12.10 11.40
N ASP A 366 4.07 10.80 11.49
CA ASP A 366 3.83 10.08 12.75
C ASP A 366 3.95 8.56 12.51
N GLY A 367 3.62 7.75 13.52
CA GLY A 367 3.62 6.30 13.46
C GLY A 367 4.87 5.66 14.05
N LYS A 368 4.93 4.33 13.91
CA LYS A 368 6.07 3.53 14.33
C LYS A 368 6.62 2.78 13.13
N VAL A 369 7.75 3.23 12.64
CA VAL A 369 8.42 2.70 11.45
C VAL A 369 9.67 1.93 11.85
N TYR A 370 9.75 0.67 11.43
CA TYR A 370 10.93 -0.17 11.53
C TYR A 370 11.35 -0.65 10.14
N VAL A 371 12.60 -0.43 9.80
CA VAL A 371 13.20 -0.84 8.53
C VAL A 371 14.43 -1.72 8.79
N ASN A 372 14.52 -2.83 8.08
CA ASN A 372 15.67 -3.72 8.04
C ASN A 372 16.03 -4.01 6.58
N ALA A 373 16.88 -3.18 5.99
CA ALA A 373 17.21 -3.18 4.58
C ALA A 373 18.66 -3.60 4.32
N SER A 374 18.92 -4.29 3.20
CA SER A 374 20.29 -4.68 2.83
C SER A 374 20.94 -3.69 1.86
N GLY A 375 20.13 -2.94 1.09
CA GLY A 375 20.46 -1.71 0.39
C GLY A 375 20.40 -0.51 1.35
N ASP A 376 19.96 0.64 0.86
CA ASP A 376 19.75 1.81 1.71
C ASP A 376 18.54 1.58 2.65
N GLY A 377 18.66 2.06 3.89
CA GLY A 377 17.56 1.90 4.85
C GLY A 377 16.33 2.69 4.42
N ILE A 378 16.52 4.00 4.26
CA ILE A 378 15.54 4.93 3.72
C ILE A 378 16.27 5.81 2.71
N ASP A 379 15.94 5.67 1.43
CA ASP A 379 16.53 6.40 0.31
C ASP A 379 15.53 7.38 -0.32
N SER A 380 15.99 8.57 -0.61
CA SER A 380 15.24 9.53 -1.41
C SER A 380 16.18 10.27 -2.36
N ASN A 381 15.91 10.22 -3.65
CA ASN A 381 16.61 11.08 -4.61
C ASN A 381 16.40 12.59 -4.32
N GLY A 382 15.40 12.93 -3.49
CA GLY A 382 15.09 14.28 -3.03
C GLY A 382 15.29 14.49 -1.54
N TYR A 383 14.22 14.84 -0.85
CA TYR A 383 14.26 15.12 0.59
C TYR A 383 13.74 13.95 1.43
N LEU A 384 14.33 13.82 2.61
CA LEU A 384 13.81 12.96 3.67
C LEU A 384 13.38 13.82 4.87
N TYR A 385 12.09 13.79 5.20
CA TYR A 385 11.50 14.56 6.31
C TYR A 385 11.04 13.65 7.43
N PHE A 386 11.55 13.90 8.65
CA PHE A 386 11.04 13.31 9.89
C PHE A 386 10.32 14.40 10.68
N ASN A 387 8.99 14.42 10.63
CA ASN A 387 8.16 15.41 11.31
C ASN A 387 7.62 14.91 12.66
N GLY A 388 7.56 13.59 12.86
CA GLY A 388 7.05 12.97 14.07
C GLY A 388 7.32 11.48 14.15
N GLY A 389 6.61 10.78 15.04
CA GLY A 389 6.68 9.33 15.20
C GLY A 389 7.98 8.78 15.78
N THR A 390 8.14 7.48 15.61
CA THR A 390 9.35 6.75 16.00
C THR A 390 9.87 5.95 14.82
N VAL A 391 11.05 6.28 14.33
CA VAL A 391 11.70 5.62 13.20
C VAL A 391 12.95 4.88 13.65
N THR A 392 13.02 3.63 13.31
CA THR A 392 14.15 2.75 13.63
C THR A 392 14.62 2.06 12.37
N VAL A 393 15.92 2.16 12.07
CA VAL A 393 16.51 1.60 10.85
C VAL A 393 17.71 0.72 11.21
N ASP A 394 17.66 -0.53 10.81
CA ASP A 394 18.78 -1.44 10.67
C ASP A 394 19.23 -1.43 9.19
N GLY A 395 20.12 -0.53 8.85
CA GLY A 395 20.60 -0.28 7.51
C GLY A 395 21.67 -1.29 7.04
N PRO A 396 22.37 -0.97 5.95
CA PRO A 396 23.35 -1.86 5.32
C PRO A 396 24.56 -2.12 6.22
N THR A 397 25.19 -3.26 6.01
CA THR A 397 26.45 -3.65 6.64
C THR A 397 27.67 -3.41 5.76
N ASN A 398 27.44 -2.98 4.51
CA ASN A 398 28.48 -2.63 3.54
C ASN A 398 28.63 -1.11 3.45
N ASN A 399 29.77 -0.64 2.94
CA ASN A 399 30.10 0.79 2.84
C ASN A 399 29.62 1.44 1.53
N GLY A 400 28.83 0.75 0.72
CA GLY A 400 28.31 1.27 -0.56
C GLY A 400 26.94 1.91 -0.45
N ASN A 401 26.25 1.68 0.68
CA ASN A 401 24.90 2.15 0.97
C ASN A 401 24.86 2.78 2.37
N GLY A 402 23.82 3.57 2.67
CA GLY A 402 23.57 4.26 3.93
C GLY A 402 22.36 3.73 4.69
N ALA A 403 22.33 3.88 6.01
CA ALA A 403 21.10 3.64 6.76
C ALA A 403 20.01 4.67 6.43
N LEU A 404 20.44 5.88 6.05
CA LEU A 404 19.65 6.97 5.48
C LEU A 404 20.45 7.52 4.31
N ASP A 405 19.81 7.80 3.19
CA ASP A 405 20.37 8.50 2.03
C ASP A 405 19.35 9.52 1.50
N ALA A 406 19.79 10.74 1.17
CA ALA A 406 18.90 11.77 0.65
C ALA A 406 19.64 12.74 -0.28
N GLY A 407 19.32 12.69 -1.58
CA GLY A 407 19.97 13.51 -2.60
C GLY A 407 19.89 15.01 -2.37
N ALA A 408 18.77 15.53 -1.82
CA ALA A 408 18.59 16.94 -1.48
C ALA A 408 18.79 17.26 0.00
N GLY A 409 18.79 16.23 0.86
CA GLY A 409 19.10 16.31 2.28
C GLY A 409 18.00 15.86 3.22
N ILE A 410 18.41 15.62 4.46
CA ILE A 410 17.57 15.12 5.55
C ILE A 410 17.17 16.28 6.47
N ILE A 411 15.91 16.33 6.86
CA ILE A 411 15.35 17.36 7.76
C ILE A 411 14.53 16.68 8.85
N MET A 412 14.96 16.82 10.10
CA MET A 412 14.23 16.33 11.26
C MET A 412 13.56 17.49 12.01
N ASN A 413 12.24 17.52 12.02
CA ASN A 413 11.41 18.53 12.68
C ASN A 413 10.74 18.02 13.96
N GLY A 414 10.67 16.69 14.14
CA GLY A 414 9.99 16.08 15.27
C GLY A 414 10.34 14.60 15.46
N GLY A 415 9.71 13.97 16.45
CA GLY A 415 9.80 12.53 16.68
C GLY A 415 11.09 12.04 17.32
N THR A 416 11.33 10.75 17.12
CA THR A 416 12.55 10.05 17.53
C THR A 416 13.03 9.17 16.39
N VAL A 417 14.28 9.33 15.98
CA VAL A 417 14.93 8.57 14.92
C VAL A 417 16.18 7.91 15.47
N ILE A 418 16.37 6.65 15.13
CA ILE A 418 17.66 5.95 15.28
C ILE A 418 17.89 5.10 14.03
N ALA A 419 18.97 5.39 13.32
CA ALA A 419 19.41 4.65 12.15
C ALA A 419 20.83 4.14 12.40
N VAL A 420 21.01 2.82 12.31
CA VAL A 420 22.31 2.16 12.48
C VAL A 420 22.73 1.51 11.17
N GLY A 421 24.03 1.54 10.86
CA GLY A 421 24.56 0.94 9.64
C GLY A 421 26.07 1.06 9.53
N ALA A 422 26.59 0.80 8.32
CA ALA A 422 27.97 1.02 7.98
C ALA A 422 28.27 2.53 7.86
N SER A 423 29.49 2.93 8.24
CA SER A 423 29.87 4.34 8.26
C SER A 423 30.34 4.91 6.91
N GLY A 424 30.43 4.07 5.85
CA GLY A 424 30.99 4.48 4.56
C GLY A 424 30.16 5.52 3.81
N MET A 425 28.84 5.35 3.79
CA MET A 425 27.85 6.28 3.19
C MET A 425 26.96 6.90 4.27
N ALA A 426 27.45 6.98 5.52
CA ALA A 426 26.65 7.47 6.64
C ALA A 426 26.28 8.94 6.48
N GLU A 427 24.98 9.25 6.54
CA GLU A 427 24.42 10.58 6.57
C GLU A 427 23.96 10.98 7.97
N THR A 428 23.94 12.28 8.23
CA THR A 428 23.41 12.88 9.46
C THR A 428 21.97 13.31 9.24
N LEU A 429 21.22 13.54 10.33
CA LEU A 429 19.84 14.04 10.26
C LEU A 429 19.73 15.53 9.83
N GLY A 430 20.77 16.06 9.21
CA GLY A 430 20.81 17.34 8.51
C GLY A 430 20.88 18.60 9.37
N ASN A 431 21.62 19.61 8.86
CA ASN A 431 21.82 20.90 9.55
C ASN A 431 20.56 21.79 9.55
N ASN A 432 19.63 21.56 8.62
CA ASN A 432 18.37 22.31 8.51
C ASN A 432 17.28 21.78 9.44
N SER A 433 17.59 20.77 10.24
CA SER A 433 16.69 20.21 11.24
C SER A 433 16.41 21.20 12.37
N THR A 434 15.22 21.11 12.96
CA THR A 434 14.86 21.84 14.18
C THR A 434 15.09 20.98 15.44
N VAL A 435 15.22 19.67 15.27
CA VAL A 435 15.53 18.69 16.33
C VAL A 435 17.01 18.46 16.40
N TYR A 436 17.57 18.52 17.63
CA TYR A 436 18.96 18.20 17.88
C TYR A 436 19.21 16.71 17.66
N ASN A 437 20.37 16.40 17.06
CA ASN A 437 20.71 15.04 16.70
C ASN A 437 22.20 14.76 16.94
N VAL A 438 22.54 13.47 16.97
CA VAL A 438 23.89 13.00 17.19
C VAL A 438 24.27 11.97 16.13
N SER A 439 25.50 12.13 15.61
CA SER A 439 26.13 11.16 14.70
C SER A 439 27.29 10.50 15.46
N ILE A 440 27.18 9.18 15.65
CA ILE A 440 28.10 8.40 16.49
C ILE A 440 28.93 7.46 15.61
N TYR A 441 30.25 7.64 15.59
CA TYR A 441 31.20 6.78 14.89
C TYR A 441 31.91 5.89 15.89
N PHE A 442 31.71 4.58 15.78
CA PHE A 442 32.39 3.60 16.60
C PHE A 442 33.80 3.31 16.04
N SER A 443 34.76 3.11 16.94
CA SER A 443 36.15 2.76 16.54
C SER A 443 36.28 1.34 15.99
N SER A 444 35.28 0.51 16.16
CA SER A 444 35.18 -0.86 15.64
C SER A 444 33.72 -1.22 15.35
N VAL A 445 33.54 -2.13 14.41
CA VAL A 445 32.22 -2.68 14.08
C VAL A 445 31.60 -3.32 15.33
N GLN A 446 30.38 -2.95 15.62
CA GLN A 446 29.56 -3.53 16.68
C GLN A 446 28.86 -4.79 16.13
N ALA A 447 28.73 -5.82 16.96
CA ALA A 447 28.09 -7.07 16.56
C ALA A 447 26.57 -6.91 16.42
N ALA A 448 25.95 -7.74 15.60
CA ALA A 448 24.50 -7.90 15.61
C ALA A 448 23.99 -8.22 17.04
N LYS A 449 22.78 -7.77 17.35
CA LYS A 449 22.16 -7.83 18.69
C LYS A 449 22.83 -6.94 19.74
N THR A 450 23.67 -5.99 19.32
CA THR A 450 24.18 -4.95 20.20
C THR A 450 23.08 -3.93 20.47
N THR A 451 22.86 -3.62 21.76
CA THR A 451 21.96 -2.56 22.19
C THR A 451 22.74 -1.25 22.34
N VAL A 452 22.27 -0.20 21.66
CA VAL A 452 22.70 1.17 21.86
C VAL A 452 21.64 1.93 22.63
N GLU A 453 22.04 2.55 23.73
CA GLU A 453 21.17 3.44 24.51
C GLU A 453 21.81 4.82 24.61
N ILE A 454 20.99 5.86 24.48
CA ILE A 454 21.37 7.23 24.80
C ILE A 454 20.58 7.64 26.02
N LYS A 455 21.30 7.98 27.12
CA LYS A 455 20.70 8.38 28.40
C LYS A 455 21.02 9.83 28.72
N ASP A 456 20.10 10.49 29.39
CA ASP A 456 20.29 11.82 29.93
C ASP A 456 21.16 11.79 31.25
N SER A 457 21.40 12.95 31.83
CA SER A 457 22.16 13.11 33.07
C SER A 457 21.51 12.48 34.31
N SER A 458 20.22 12.08 34.22
CA SER A 458 19.51 11.36 35.28
C SER A 458 19.42 9.85 35.04
N ASP A 459 20.19 9.30 34.09
CA ASP A 459 20.14 7.92 33.62
C ASP A 459 18.81 7.48 32.97
N LYS A 460 17.94 8.44 32.60
CA LYS A 460 16.74 8.14 31.85
C LYS A 460 17.10 7.83 30.38
N ILE A 461 16.58 6.73 29.87
CA ILE A 461 16.74 6.36 28.45
C ILE A 461 15.93 7.35 27.59
N VAL A 462 16.62 8.00 26.66
CA VAL A 462 16.04 8.88 25.62
C VAL A 462 15.82 8.11 24.33
N ILE A 463 16.81 7.33 23.91
CA ILE A 463 16.78 6.48 22.73
C ILE A 463 17.33 5.12 23.11
N SER A 464 16.72 4.03 22.64
CA SER A 464 17.22 2.68 22.79
C SER A 464 16.88 1.86 21.56
N HIS A 465 17.87 1.15 21.01
CA HIS A 465 17.71 0.21 19.93
C HIS A 465 18.65 -0.98 20.06
N THR A 466 18.14 -2.17 19.75
CA THR A 466 18.97 -3.38 19.62
C THR A 466 19.03 -3.76 18.15
N SER A 467 20.16 -3.52 17.52
CA SER A 467 20.34 -3.74 16.09
C SER A 467 20.26 -5.22 15.70
N ALA A 468 19.53 -5.51 14.66
CA ALA A 468 19.51 -6.85 14.06
C ALA A 468 20.81 -7.19 13.32
N LYS A 469 21.59 -6.19 12.93
CA LYS A 469 22.79 -6.31 12.08
C LYS A 469 24.04 -5.77 12.76
N THR A 470 25.18 -5.99 12.13
CA THR A 470 26.44 -5.32 12.49
C THR A 470 26.43 -3.88 12.01
N PHE A 471 27.05 -2.97 12.76
CA PHE A 471 27.12 -1.55 12.41
C PHE A 471 28.38 -0.91 13.01
N ASP A 472 28.81 0.22 12.50
CA ASP A 472 29.84 1.06 13.08
C ASP A 472 29.48 2.56 13.09
N HIS A 473 28.24 2.87 12.68
CA HIS A 473 27.68 4.22 12.71
C HIS A 473 26.25 4.21 13.25
N VAL A 474 25.89 5.31 13.93
CA VAL A 474 24.51 5.61 14.38
C VAL A 474 24.21 7.06 14.10
N SER A 475 23.14 7.33 13.35
CA SER A 475 22.46 8.64 13.32
C SER A 475 21.24 8.59 14.22
N ALA A 476 21.16 9.47 15.22
CA ALA A 476 20.06 9.47 16.17
C ALA A 476 19.61 10.90 16.51
N GLY A 477 18.31 11.11 16.61
CA GLY A 477 17.71 12.38 17.00
C GLY A 477 16.46 12.16 17.85
N ALA A 478 16.18 13.09 18.74
CA ALA A 478 14.96 13.06 19.56
C ALA A 478 14.50 14.47 19.89
N SER A 479 13.19 14.70 19.80
CA SER A 479 12.57 15.98 20.20
C SER A 479 12.85 16.34 21.66
N SER A 480 13.26 15.37 22.47
CA SER A 480 13.64 15.57 23.87
C SER A 480 15.12 15.93 24.09
N PHE A 481 15.93 16.01 23.06
CA PHE A 481 17.30 16.52 23.20
C PHE A 481 17.31 18.02 23.46
N VAL A 482 18.06 18.43 24.50
CA VAL A 482 18.13 19.82 24.98
C VAL A 482 19.52 20.39 24.75
N PRO A 483 19.66 21.58 24.13
CA PRO A 483 20.97 22.20 23.93
C PRO A 483 21.63 22.53 25.28
N GLY A 484 22.92 22.26 25.37
CA GLY A 484 23.73 22.45 26.59
C GLY A 484 23.68 21.27 27.55
N GLU A 485 22.74 20.35 27.41
CA GLU A 485 22.65 19.16 28.26
C GLU A 485 23.63 18.07 27.80
N THR A 486 24.06 17.25 28.75
CA THR A 486 24.98 16.15 28.52
C THR A 486 24.25 14.82 28.53
N TYR A 487 24.52 14.04 27.51
CA TYR A 487 24.02 12.69 27.32
C TYR A 487 25.13 11.67 27.30
N THR A 488 24.81 10.42 27.55
CA THR A 488 25.79 9.33 27.53
C THR A 488 25.30 8.19 26.64
N VAL A 489 26.18 7.76 25.73
CA VAL A 489 26.00 6.56 24.92
C VAL A 489 26.40 5.35 25.72
N TYR A 490 25.55 4.33 25.76
CA TYR A 490 25.84 3.01 26.31
C TYR A 490 25.75 1.97 25.20
N VAL A 491 26.65 0.99 25.27
CA VAL A 491 26.67 -0.17 24.37
C VAL A 491 26.56 -1.42 25.23
N ASN A 492 25.50 -2.20 25.05
CA ASN A 492 25.19 -3.37 25.90
C ASN A 492 25.29 -3.06 27.41
N GLY A 493 24.73 -1.91 27.82
CA GLY A 493 24.76 -1.43 29.21
C GLY A 493 26.10 -0.89 29.70
N THR A 494 27.16 -0.93 28.88
CA THR A 494 28.45 -0.37 29.21
C THR A 494 28.58 1.04 28.67
N LYS A 495 28.99 1.99 29.52
CA LYS A 495 29.23 3.37 29.11
C LYS A 495 30.31 3.41 28.01
N TYR A 496 29.93 3.98 26.85
CA TYR A 496 30.86 4.21 25.74
C TYR A 496 31.45 5.61 25.78
N GLN A 497 30.63 6.65 25.64
CA GLN A 497 31.09 8.04 25.61
C GLN A 497 29.99 9.00 26.03
N SER A 498 30.33 10.07 26.73
CA SER A 498 29.43 11.20 26.99
C SER A 498 29.67 12.30 25.97
N PHE A 499 28.62 13.05 25.65
CA PHE A 499 28.65 14.19 24.75
C PHE A 499 27.67 15.28 25.24
N THR A 500 27.93 16.52 24.86
CA THR A 500 27.04 17.65 25.17
C THR A 500 26.46 18.18 23.85
N ILE A 501 25.16 18.41 23.80
CA ILE A 501 24.50 19.00 22.63
C ILE A 501 24.95 20.45 22.48
N SER A 502 25.76 20.74 21.46
CA SER A 502 26.34 22.06 21.20
C SER A 502 25.87 22.71 19.89
N SER A 503 25.31 21.94 18.99
CA SER A 503 24.83 22.33 17.68
C SER A 503 23.70 21.39 17.25
N ILE A 504 23.00 21.70 16.15
CA ILE A 504 21.94 20.84 15.60
C ILE A 504 22.46 19.42 15.41
N ILE A 505 23.66 19.26 14.88
CA ILE A 505 24.35 17.97 14.77
C ILE A 505 25.52 17.96 15.76
N THR A 506 25.53 16.96 16.64
CA THR A 506 26.68 16.69 17.53
C THR A 506 27.36 15.41 17.06
N THR A 507 28.68 15.45 16.83
CA THR A 507 29.46 14.28 16.42
C THR A 507 30.17 13.65 17.61
N VAL A 508 30.06 12.32 17.73
CA VAL A 508 30.73 11.50 18.77
C VAL A 508 31.62 10.49 18.08
N GLY A 509 32.84 10.30 18.62
CA GLY A 509 33.84 9.38 18.06
C GLY A 509 34.74 10.03 17.00
N ASN A 510 35.46 9.22 16.25
CA ASN A 510 36.48 9.70 15.32
C ASN A 510 36.06 9.46 13.85
N THR A 511 35.70 10.53 13.17
CA THR A 511 35.34 10.53 11.73
C THR A 511 36.50 10.20 10.79
N ASN A 512 37.75 10.35 11.24
CA ASN A 512 38.92 10.17 10.39
C ASN A 512 39.29 8.69 10.13
N LEU A 513 38.74 7.74 10.90
CA LEU A 513 39.02 6.32 10.72
C LEU A 513 38.42 5.75 9.44
N ASN A 514 37.37 6.39 8.89
CA ASN A 514 36.60 5.87 7.79
C ASN A 514 36.80 6.59 6.45
N GLN A 515 37.53 7.74 6.44
CA GLN A 515 37.82 8.46 5.19
C GLN A 515 38.79 7.70 4.26
N ASN A 516 39.51 6.71 4.76
CA ASN A 516 40.44 5.89 3.96
C ASN A 516 39.74 4.76 3.18
N ASN A 517 38.44 4.50 3.42
CA ASN A 517 37.66 3.44 2.77
C ASN A 517 36.59 3.97 1.81
N ARG A 518 36.53 5.28 1.54
CA ARG A 518 35.64 5.78 0.49
C ARG A 518 36.14 5.29 -0.85
N PRO A 519 35.31 4.62 -1.68
CA PRO A 519 35.66 4.37 -3.08
C PRO A 519 36.02 5.71 -3.72
N GLY A 520 37.23 5.79 -4.28
CA GLY A 520 37.79 7.03 -4.77
C GLY A 520 36.89 7.70 -5.81
N GLY A 521 36.45 8.89 -5.48
CA GLY A 521 36.04 9.92 -6.42
C GLY A 521 34.63 9.81 -6.99
N MET A 522 33.70 10.39 -6.30
CA MET A 522 32.67 11.20 -6.98
C MET A 522 32.21 12.27 -5.96
N ARG A 523 32.46 13.50 -6.31
CA ARG A 523 31.85 14.71 -5.77
C ARG A 523 30.85 15.18 -6.79
#